data_f29e1e800fc3d6f4b2d793d5751349f7
#
_entry.id   f29e1e800fc3d6f4b2d793d5751349f7
#
_cell.length_a   1.000
_cell.length_b   1.000
_cell.length_c   1.000
_cell.angle_alpha   90.00
_cell.angle_beta   90.00
_cell.angle_gamma   90.00
#
_symmetry.space_group_name_H-M   'P 1'
#
loop_
_entity.id
_entity.type
_entity.pdbx_description
1 polymer ?
#
loop_
_entity_poly.entity_id
_entity_poly.type
_entity_poly.pdbx_seq_one_letter_code
_entity_poly.pdbx_strand_id
1 'polypeptide(L)'
;MDFEKLTVKKELQGIEVQFDEPLANYTNTCTGGSADILALPASIQEVKRVIDWTNQKNVPLTVIGNASNLIVKNGGIRGMVMILTKLDRIKLLANQIIAQSGALLIDVAQKSSEASLSGMEPLSGIPGSVGGAVFMNAGAYGGEISQVVNSVEVITRQGELKIGRASCRERV
;
A
#
# COMPACT_ATOMS: atom_id res chain seq x y z
N MET A 1 22.52 -10.32 1.34
CA MET A 1 22.90 -8.91 1.53
C MET A 1 23.00 -8.70 3.03
N ASP A 2 24.22 -8.48 3.53
CA ASP A 2 24.45 -8.41 4.98
C ASP A 2 24.37 -6.92 5.39
N PHE A 3 23.15 -6.49 5.71
CA PHE A 3 22.96 -5.14 6.28
C PHE A 3 23.18 -5.22 7.78
N GLU A 4 24.08 -4.40 8.32
CA GLU A 4 24.13 -4.23 9.76
C GLU A 4 22.79 -3.71 10.27
N LYS A 5 22.01 -4.60 10.90
CA LYS A 5 20.63 -4.32 11.38
C LYS A 5 20.54 -3.04 12.23
N LEU A 6 21.59 -2.76 13.02
CA LEU A 6 21.70 -1.56 13.83
C LEU A 6 21.80 -0.28 12.99
N THR A 7 22.55 -0.32 11.89
CA THR A 7 22.71 0.81 10.96
C THR A 7 21.39 1.13 10.29
N VAL A 8 20.67 0.12 9.78
CA VAL A 8 19.35 0.31 9.18
C VAL A 8 18.36 0.95 10.16
N LYS A 9 18.28 0.43 11.40
CA LYS A 9 17.41 0.99 12.45
C LYS A 9 17.77 2.45 12.77
N LYS A 10 19.05 2.81 12.78
CA LYS A 10 19.49 4.17 13.02
C LYS A 10 19.13 5.11 11.87
N GLU A 11 19.36 4.69 10.61
CA GLU A 11 19.06 5.49 9.42
C GLU A 11 17.55 5.67 9.19
N LEU A 12 16.74 4.66 9.54
CA LEU A 12 15.27 4.69 9.48
C LEU A 12 14.62 4.92 10.86
N GLN A 13 15.31 5.63 11.77
CA GLN A 13 14.79 5.91 13.10
C GLN A 13 13.38 6.53 13.06
N GLY A 14 12.48 6.02 13.91
CA GLY A 14 11.07 6.43 13.99
C GLY A 14 10.15 5.62 13.08
N ILE A 15 10.68 4.87 12.12
CA ILE A 15 9.92 3.94 11.30
C ILE A 15 10.00 2.54 11.94
N GLU A 16 8.88 1.84 12.02
CA GLU A 16 8.90 0.44 12.44
C GLU A 16 9.60 -0.41 11.38
N VAL A 17 10.75 -0.99 11.75
CA VAL A 17 11.56 -1.84 10.89
C VAL A 17 11.82 -3.18 11.57
N GLN A 18 11.56 -4.27 10.85
CA GLN A 18 11.79 -5.64 11.28
C GLN A 18 12.73 -6.34 10.29
N PHE A 19 13.40 -7.41 10.73
CA PHE A 19 14.35 -8.16 9.91
C PHE A 19 14.01 -9.63 9.93
N ASP A 20 14.24 -10.29 8.80
CA ASP A 20 13.96 -11.73 8.61
C ASP A 20 12.49 -12.07 8.99
N GLU A 21 11.59 -11.10 8.81
CA GLU A 21 10.20 -11.17 9.27
C GLU A 21 9.37 -12.06 8.35
N PRO A 22 8.70 -13.09 8.90
CA PRO A 22 7.83 -13.96 8.11
C PRO A 22 6.65 -13.21 7.51
N LEU A 23 6.58 -13.17 6.17
CA LEU A 23 5.47 -12.50 5.48
C LEU A 23 4.13 -13.24 5.64
N ALA A 24 4.16 -14.49 6.09
CA ALA A 24 2.96 -15.23 6.48
C ALA A 24 2.11 -14.49 7.54
N ASN A 25 2.73 -13.65 8.38
CA ASN A 25 2.04 -12.83 9.38
C ASN A 25 1.22 -11.69 8.76
N TYR A 26 1.45 -11.38 7.48
CA TYR A 26 0.87 -10.22 6.77
C TYR A 26 0.02 -10.61 5.56
N THR A 27 0.05 -11.87 5.14
CA THR A 27 -0.72 -12.35 3.99
C THR A 27 -2.04 -12.98 4.42
N ASN A 28 -3.11 -12.77 3.66
CA ASN A 28 -4.42 -13.40 3.93
C ASN A 28 -4.38 -14.93 3.87
N THR A 29 -3.42 -15.48 3.12
CA THR A 29 -3.23 -16.94 3.02
C THR A 29 -2.47 -17.53 4.20
N CYS A 30 -1.96 -16.69 5.11
CA CYS A 30 -1.08 -17.08 6.22
C CYS A 30 0.13 -17.91 5.75
N THR A 31 0.63 -17.65 4.54
CA THR A 31 1.77 -18.34 3.93
C THR A 31 2.79 -17.33 3.40
N GLY A 32 4.04 -17.77 3.30
CA GLY A 32 5.12 -16.97 2.72
C GLY A 32 6.38 -16.99 3.56
N GLY A 33 7.52 -17.02 2.90
CA GLY A 33 8.84 -16.88 3.54
C GLY A 33 9.09 -15.44 4.00
N SER A 34 10.26 -15.21 4.59
CA SER A 34 10.59 -13.93 5.24
C SER A 34 11.00 -12.84 4.23
N ALA A 35 10.73 -11.59 4.62
CA ALA A 35 11.39 -10.42 4.05
C ALA A 35 12.75 -10.22 4.72
N ASP A 36 13.79 -9.83 3.96
CA ASP A 36 15.09 -9.49 4.57
C ASP A 36 14.92 -8.28 5.50
N ILE A 37 14.22 -7.25 5.02
CA ILE A 37 13.88 -6.05 5.78
C ILE A 37 12.40 -5.75 5.52
N LEU A 38 11.63 -5.55 6.58
CA LEU A 38 10.25 -5.11 6.53
C LEU A 38 10.14 -3.73 7.13
N ALA A 39 9.49 -2.79 6.43
CA ALA A 39 9.20 -1.44 6.93
C ALA A 39 7.68 -1.18 6.93
N LEU A 40 7.16 -0.61 8.02
CA LEU A 40 5.75 -0.26 8.19
C LEU A 40 5.62 1.26 8.44
N PRO A 41 5.73 2.09 7.41
CA PRO A 41 5.60 3.54 7.56
C PRO A 41 4.17 3.94 7.93
N ALA A 42 4.04 4.93 8.82
CA ALA A 42 2.77 5.49 9.29
C ALA A 42 2.48 6.90 8.73
N SER A 43 3.36 7.43 7.90
CA SER A 43 3.21 8.75 7.27
C SER A 43 3.83 8.79 5.87
N ILE A 44 3.37 9.75 5.05
CA ILE A 44 3.92 10.02 3.71
C ILE A 44 5.42 10.35 3.79
N GLN A 45 5.83 11.06 4.83
CA GLN A 45 7.23 11.41 5.06
C GLN A 45 8.09 10.17 5.31
N GLU A 46 7.56 9.21 6.08
CA GLU A 46 8.22 7.93 6.32
C GLU A 46 8.32 7.08 5.05
N VAL A 47 7.25 7.04 4.23
CA VAL A 47 7.29 6.39 2.91
C VAL A 47 8.41 6.96 2.05
N LYS A 48 8.52 8.30 1.96
CA LYS A 48 9.61 8.95 1.21
C LYS A 48 10.98 8.56 1.74
N ARG A 49 11.17 8.58 3.07
CA ARG A 49 12.44 8.18 3.70
C ARG A 49 12.82 6.73 3.37
N VAL A 50 11.86 5.81 3.35
CA VAL A 50 12.10 4.40 2.95
C VAL A 50 12.52 4.33 1.49
N ILE A 51 11.83 5.04 0.58
CA ILE A 51 12.16 5.08 -0.85
C ILE A 51 13.57 5.66 -1.06
N ASP A 52 13.87 6.79 -0.44
CA ASP A 52 15.17 7.45 -0.56
C ASP A 52 16.29 6.55 -0.03
N TRP A 53 16.07 5.90 1.11
CA TRP A 53 17.02 4.96 1.70
C TRP A 53 17.30 3.77 0.76
N THR A 54 16.24 3.15 0.21
CA THR A 54 16.39 2.01 -0.71
C THR A 54 17.12 2.41 -2.00
N ASN A 55 16.86 3.60 -2.52
CA ASN A 55 17.56 4.13 -3.69
C ASN A 55 19.05 4.38 -3.40
N GLN A 56 19.37 5.03 -2.28
CA GLN A 56 20.76 5.33 -1.89
C GLN A 56 21.61 4.06 -1.66
N LYS A 57 20.97 3.02 -1.11
CA LYS A 57 21.65 1.75 -0.80
C LYS A 57 21.55 0.71 -1.92
N ASN A 58 20.89 1.05 -3.05
CA ASN A 58 20.59 0.09 -4.14
C ASN A 58 19.88 -1.18 -3.64
N VAL A 59 18.92 -1.04 -2.71
CA VAL A 59 18.13 -2.14 -2.17
C VAL A 59 16.85 -2.30 -2.99
N PRO A 60 16.54 -3.50 -3.49
CA PRO A 60 15.26 -3.76 -4.13
C PRO A 60 14.10 -3.43 -3.18
N LEU A 61 13.10 -2.67 -3.66
CA LEU A 61 11.92 -2.30 -2.89
C LEU A 61 10.67 -2.99 -3.47
N THR A 62 9.98 -3.73 -2.61
CA THR A 62 8.65 -4.29 -2.89
C THR A 62 7.62 -3.59 -2.01
N VAL A 63 6.59 -3.00 -2.64
CA VAL A 63 5.50 -2.31 -1.93
C VAL A 63 4.27 -3.21 -1.88
N ILE A 64 3.68 -3.36 -0.69
CA ILE A 64 2.53 -4.23 -0.43
C ILE A 64 1.46 -3.41 0.31
N GLY A 65 0.18 -3.59 -0.07
CA GLY A 65 -0.97 -3.15 0.71
C GLY A 65 -1.28 -4.10 1.86
N ASN A 66 -2.51 -4.60 1.95
CA ASN A 66 -2.89 -5.62 2.94
C ASN A 66 -2.70 -7.08 2.46
N ALA A 67 -1.93 -7.28 1.39
CA ALA A 67 -1.54 -8.58 0.84
C ALA A 67 -2.70 -9.57 0.56
N SER A 68 -3.90 -9.07 0.25
CA SER A 68 -5.08 -9.92 -0.04
C SER A 68 -5.02 -10.60 -1.42
N ASN A 69 -4.22 -10.08 -2.34
CA ASN A 69 -4.04 -10.63 -3.69
C ASN A 69 -2.57 -11.00 -3.95
N LEU A 70 -1.88 -11.50 -2.95
CA LEU A 70 -0.46 -11.84 -3.02
C LEU A 70 -0.21 -13.23 -2.47
N ILE A 71 0.56 -14.03 -3.21
CA ILE A 71 1.12 -15.29 -2.74
C ILE A 71 2.64 -15.15 -2.68
N VAL A 72 3.20 -15.25 -1.49
CA VAL A 72 4.65 -15.21 -1.27
C VAL A 72 5.18 -16.62 -1.20
N LYS A 73 6.21 -16.92 -2.01
CA LYS A 73 6.89 -18.22 -1.99
C LYS A 73 7.69 -18.42 -0.70
N ASN A 74 8.01 -19.68 -0.37
CA ASN A 74 8.80 -20.03 0.83
C ASN A 74 10.18 -19.35 0.88
N GLY A 75 10.77 -19.02 -0.27
CA GLY A 75 12.02 -18.24 -0.33
C GLY A 75 11.90 -16.80 0.15
N GLY A 76 10.69 -16.30 0.37
CA GLY A 76 10.45 -14.93 0.82
C GLY A 76 10.74 -13.87 -0.25
N ILE A 77 10.92 -12.62 0.20
CA ILE A 77 11.22 -11.47 -0.66
C ILE A 77 12.56 -10.88 -0.24
N ARG A 78 13.48 -10.77 -1.20
CA ARG A 78 14.81 -10.18 -0.96
C ARG A 78 14.76 -8.66 -1.03
N GLY A 79 15.56 -8.01 -0.20
CA GLY A 79 15.62 -6.56 -0.08
C GLY A 79 14.63 -6.00 0.94
N MET A 80 14.01 -4.86 0.62
CA MET A 80 13.05 -4.16 1.48
C MET A 80 11.61 -4.46 1.04
N VAL A 81 10.79 -4.92 1.97
CA VAL A 81 9.33 -4.95 1.81
C VAL A 81 8.75 -3.78 2.60
N MET A 82 7.94 -2.95 1.95
CA MET A 82 7.23 -1.85 2.59
C MET A 82 5.73 -2.14 2.58
N ILE A 83 5.13 -2.30 3.77
CA ILE A 83 3.70 -2.54 3.94
C ILE A 83 3.01 -1.24 4.35
N LEU A 84 1.98 -0.84 3.61
CA LEU A 84 1.33 0.48 3.76
C LEU A 84 0.09 0.47 4.64
N THR A 85 -0.19 -0.60 5.37
CA THR A 85 -1.42 -0.76 6.16
C THR A 85 -1.62 0.28 7.26
N LYS A 86 -0.54 0.94 7.73
CA LYS A 86 -0.63 2.04 8.71
C LYS A 86 -1.04 3.38 8.10
N LEU A 87 -1.09 3.51 6.78
CA LEU A 87 -1.64 4.67 6.08
C LEU A 87 -3.12 4.43 5.81
N ASP A 88 -3.93 4.48 6.84
CA ASP A 88 -5.33 4.01 6.84
C ASP A 88 -6.38 5.12 7.00
N ARG A 89 -5.96 6.37 6.99
CA ARG A 89 -6.88 7.50 7.22
C ARG A 89 -7.89 7.63 6.09
N ILE A 90 -9.16 7.82 6.47
CA ILE A 90 -10.27 8.09 5.56
C ILE A 90 -10.94 9.39 6.01
N LYS A 91 -11.11 10.34 5.08
CA LYS A 91 -11.78 11.63 5.33
C LYS A 91 -12.90 11.84 4.33
N LEU A 92 -14.06 12.28 4.82
CA LEU A 92 -15.13 12.79 3.98
C LEU A 92 -14.92 14.30 3.76
N LEU A 93 -14.99 14.74 2.50
CA LEU A 93 -14.89 16.14 2.12
C LEU A 93 -15.99 16.46 1.10
N ALA A 94 -17.04 17.15 1.55
CA ALA A 94 -18.23 17.39 0.76
C ALA A 94 -18.80 16.08 0.16
N ASN A 95 -18.77 15.92 -1.15
CA ASN A 95 -19.24 14.74 -1.88
C ASN A 95 -18.10 13.80 -2.34
N GLN A 96 -16.95 13.86 -1.70
CA GLN A 96 -15.78 13.04 -2.02
C GLN A 96 -15.21 12.38 -0.77
N ILE A 97 -14.63 11.20 -0.95
CA ILE A 97 -13.86 10.52 0.09
C ILE A 97 -12.39 10.57 -0.29
N ILE A 98 -11.56 11.04 0.63
CA ILE A 98 -10.10 10.99 0.53
C ILE A 98 -9.64 9.85 1.43
N ALA A 99 -9.04 8.83 0.84
CA ALA A 99 -8.54 7.67 1.55
C ALA A 99 -7.05 7.47 1.29
N GLN A 100 -6.30 7.12 2.32
CA GLN A 100 -4.91 6.73 2.20
C GLN A 100 -4.79 5.31 1.64
N SER A 101 -3.62 4.99 1.08
CA SER A 101 -3.37 3.74 0.35
C SER A 101 -3.57 2.46 1.16
N GLY A 102 -3.34 2.50 2.48
CA GLY A 102 -3.50 1.36 3.39
C GLY A 102 -4.93 1.20 3.94
N ALA A 103 -5.81 2.19 3.76
CA ALA A 103 -7.20 2.09 4.20
C ALA A 103 -7.88 0.88 3.53
N LEU A 104 -8.71 0.17 4.27
CA LEU A 104 -9.46 -0.96 3.72
C LEU A 104 -10.56 -0.46 2.78
N LEU A 105 -10.72 -1.12 1.65
CA LEU A 105 -11.71 -0.74 0.66
C LEU A 105 -13.14 -0.88 1.20
N ILE A 106 -13.39 -1.87 2.06
CA ILE A 106 -14.66 -2.05 2.74
C ILE A 106 -15.01 -0.88 3.65
N ASP A 107 -14.03 -0.31 4.37
CA ASP A 107 -14.27 0.84 5.26
C ASP A 107 -14.59 2.11 4.45
N VAL A 108 -13.97 2.25 3.27
CA VAL A 108 -14.31 3.35 2.34
C VAL A 108 -15.71 3.18 1.79
N ALA A 109 -16.10 1.95 1.41
CA ALA A 109 -17.45 1.67 0.93
C ALA A 109 -18.51 1.92 2.02
N GLN A 110 -18.24 1.53 3.26
CA GLN A 110 -19.12 1.81 4.39
C GLN A 110 -19.28 3.33 4.60
N LYS A 111 -18.19 4.08 4.64
CA LYS A 111 -18.25 5.55 4.76
C LYS A 111 -18.95 6.23 3.59
N SER A 112 -18.83 5.65 2.38
CA SER A 112 -19.57 6.13 1.22
C SER A 112 -21.09 5.97 1.42
N SER A 113 -21.52 4.81 1.89
CA SER A 113 -22.92 4.53 2.22
C SER A 113 -23.45 5.45 3.32
N GLU A 114 -22.72 5.63 4.42
CA GLU A 114 -23.06 6.52 5.53
C GLU A 114 -23.23 7.99 5.07
N ALA A 115 -22.44 8.40 4.06
CA ALA A 115 -22.50 9.73 3.47
C ALA A 115 -23.50 9.86 2.31
N SER A 116 -24.28 8.81 2.02
CA SER A 116 -25.21 8.75 0.87
C SER A 116 -24.52 8.99 -0.48
N LEU A 117 -23.26 8.55 -0.62
CA LEU A 117 -22.51 8.57 -1.86
C LEU A 117 -22.62 7.20 -2.54
N SER A 118 -23.03 7.16 -3.80
CA SER A 118 -23.17 5.94 -4.59
C SER A 118 -21.90 5.64 -5.40
N GLY A 119 -21.78 4.38 -5.88
CA GLY A 119 -20.73 3.92 -6.78
C GLY A 119 -19.75 2.94 -6.15
N MET A 120 -19.68 2.86 -4.82
CA MET A 120 -18.80 1.93 -4.11
C MET A 120 -19.42 0.55 -3.84
N GLU A 121 -20.71 0.36 -4.14
CA GLU A 121 -21.46 -0.84 -3.81
C GLU A 121 -20.83 -2.11 -4.41
N PRO A 122 -20.41 -2.14 -5.69
CA PRO A 122 -19.78 -3.33 -6.27
C PRO A 122 -18.45 -3.69 -5.63
N LEU A 123 -17.78 -2.71 -5.01
CA LEU A 123 -16.44 -2.84 -4.45
C LEU A 123 -16.45 -3.21 -2.96
N SER A 124 -17.62 -3.16 -2.31
CA SER A 124 -17.76 -3.32 -0.85
C SER A 124 -17.34 -4.69 -0.33
N GLY A 125 -17.36 -5.72 -1.18
CA GLY A 125 -16.93 -7.08 -0.83
C GLY A 125 -15.48 -7.41 -1.12
N ILE A 126 -14.67 -6.47 -1.66
CA ILE A 126 -13.28 -6.73 -2.02
C ILE A 126 -12.38 -6.57 -0.77
N PRO A 127 -11.69 -7.63 -0.31
CA PRO A 127 -10.87 -7.60 0.89
C PRO A 127 -9.49 -7.00 0.60
N GLY A 128 -9.44 -5.77 0.12
CA GLY A 128 -8.23 -5.10 -0.32
C GLY A 128 -8.00 -3.75 0.37
N SER A 129 -6.78 -3.21 0.28
CA SER A 129 -6.51 -1.82 0.57
C SER A 129 -6.79 -0.93 -0.64
N VAL A 130 -7.09 0.35 -0.41
CA VAL A 130 -7.33 1.34 -1.46
C VAL A 130 -6.18 1.40 -2.47
N GLY A 131 -4.92 1.45 -1.99
CA GLY A 131 -3.74 1.47 -2.86
C GLY A 131 -3.62 0.22 -3.72
N GLY A 132 -3.87 -0.97 -3.13
CA GLY A 132 -3.90 -2.24 -3.85
C GLY A 132 -5.02 -2.30 -4.88
N ALA A 133 -6.22 -1.82 -4.53
CA ALA A 133 -7.36 -1.76 -5.42
C ALA A 133 -7.10 -0.85 -6.63
N VAL A 134 -6.51 0.33 -6.41
CA VAL A 134 -6.13 1.26 -7.48
C VAL A 134 -5.07 0.64 -8.39
N PHE A 135 -4.02 0.05 -7.82
CA PHE A 135 -2.95 -0.59 -8.57
C PHE A 135 -3.45 -1.72 -9.48
N MET A 136 -4.36 -2.55 -8.97
CA MET A 136 -4.91 -3.70 -9.68
C MET A 136 -6.12 -3.36 -10.54
N ASN A 137 -6.62 -2.13 -10.52
CA ASN A 137 -7.94 -1.76 -11.04
C ASN A 137 -9.01 -2.75 -10.56
N ALA A 138 -9.06 -2.97 -9.24
CA ALA A 138 -9.92 -3.98 -8.64
C ALA A 138 -11.39 -3.75 -9.00
N GLY A 139 -12.08 -4.84 -9.30
CA GLY A 139 -13.49 -4.80 -9.70
C GLY A 139 -14.23 -6.05 -9.29
N ALA A 140 -15.53 -5.90 -9.05
CA ALA A 140 -16.47 -6.97 -8.75
C ALA A 140 -17.87 -6.56 -9.20
N TYR A 141 -18.71 -7.54 -9.49
CA TYR A 141 -20.13 -7.33 -9.83
C TYR A 141 -20.39 -6.29 -10.94
N GLY A 142 -19.47 -6.19 -11.92
CA GLY A 142 -19.58 -5.27 -13.04
C GLY A 142 -19.12 -3.84 -12.79
N GLY A 143 -18.66 -3.53 -11.56
CA GLY A 143 -18.02 -2.26 -11.24
C GLY A 143 -16.51 -2.40 -11.01
N GLU A 144 -15.74 -1.36 -11.25
CA GLU A 144 -14.30 -1.31 -11.01
C GLU A 144 -13.88 0.02 -10.37
N ILE A 145 -12.75 0.02 -9.67
CA ILE A 145 -12.27 1.19 -8.91
C ILE A 145 -12.04 2.41 -9.81
N SER A 146 -11.63 2.23 -11.05
CA SER A 146 -11.42 3.32 -12.02
C SER A 146 -12.68 4.13 -12.33
N GLN A 147 -13.88 3.58 -12.08
CA GLN A 147 -15.15 4.27 -12.32
C GLN A 147 -15.49 5.29 -11.23
N VAL A 148 -14.93 5.11 -10.03
CA VAL A 148 -15.23 5.94 -8.84
C VAL A 148 -14.05 6.81 -8.40
N VAL A 149 -12.83 6.47 -8.81
CA VAL A 149 -11.64 7.27 -8.48
C VAL A 149 -11.58 8.52 -9.34
N ASN A 150 -11.56 9.68 -8.72
CA ASN A 150 -11.38 10.97 -9.40
C ASN A 150 -9.89 11.26 -9.68
N SER A 151 -9.05 11.12 -8.67
CA SER A 151 -7.61 11.35 -8.77
C SER A 151 -6.84 10.48 -7.77
N VAL A 152 -5.58 10.23 -8.09
CA VAL A 152 -4.66 9.47 -7.24
C VAL A 152 -3.40 10.30 -7.04
N GLU A 153 -2.98 10.45 -5.80
CA GLU A 153 -1.68 10.98 -5.44
C GLU A 153 -0.71 9.81 -5.26
N VAL A 154 0.39 9.82 -5.99
CA VAL A 154 1.39 8.76 -5.99
C VAL A 154 2.76 9.30 -5.67
N ILE A 155 3.59 8.47 -5.03
CA ILE A 155 5.02 8.73 -4.86
C ILE A 155 5.76 7.83 -5.84
N THR A 156 6.54 8.43 -6.73
CA THR A 156 7.36 7.69 -7.70
C THR A 156 8.51 6.97 -7.01
N ARG A 157 9.16 6.06 -7.73
CA ARG A 157 10.39 5.42 -7.24
C ARG A 157 11.54 6.41 -6.99
N GLN A 158 11.48 7.60 -7.57
CA GLN A 158 12.43 8.69 -7.33
C GLN A 158 12.05 9.55 -6.11
N GLY A 159 10.97 9.21 -5.38
CA GLY A 159 10.48 9.97 -4.23
C GLY A 159 9.64 11.20 -4.59
N GLU A 160 9.35 11.44 -5.88
CA GLU A 160 8.53 12.56 -6.33
C GLU A 160 7.05 12.32 -6.08
N LEU A 161 6.35 13.35 -5.61
CA LEU A 161 4.89 13.34 -5.50
C LEU A 161 4.27 13.73 -6.84
N LYS A 162 3.37 12.91 -7.36
CA LYS A 162 2.61 13.19 -8.59
C LYS A 162 1.12 12.97 -8.35
N ILE A 163 0.30 13.76 -9.01
CA ILE A 163 -1.15 13.62 -9.00
C ILE A 163 -1.59 13.21 -10.40
N GLY A 164 -2.25 12.07 -10.49
CA GLY A 164 -2.86 11.56 -11.72
C GLY A 164 -4.38 11.50 -11.62
N ARG A 165 -5.07 11.66 -12.76
CA ARG A 165 -6.51 11.38 -12.85
C ARG A 165 -6.72 9.92 -13.22
N ALA A 166 -7.82 9.33 -12.78
CA ALA A 166 -8.16 7.92 -13.04
C ALA A 166 -8.31 7.57 -14.53
N SER A 167 -8.47 8.60 -15.40
CA SER A 167 -8.54 8.42 -16.86
C SER A 167 -7.19 8.08 -17.51
N CYS A 168 -6.06 8.20 -16.79
CA CYS A 168 -4.76 7.83 -17.32
C CYS A 168 -4.50 6.35 -17.09
N ARG A 169 -4.97 5.49 -17.99
CA ARG A 169 -4.49 4.11 -18.13
C ARG A 169 -3.09 4.10 -18.74
N GLU A 170 -2.10 4.64 -18.08
CA GLU A 170 -0.73 4.32 -18.43
C GLU A 170 -0.34 3.05 -17.66
N ARG A 171 -0.04 2.00 -18.44
CA ARG A 171 0.56 0.77 -17.90
C ARG A 171 1.90 1.16 -17.28
N VAL A 172 2.00 0.99 -16.00
CA VAL A 172 3.27 1.05 -15.28
C VAL A 172 3.96 -0.30 -15.40
#